data_521a61ed7ed596f6a8dfd6ba08972e15
#
_entry.id   521a61ed7ed596f6a8dfd6ba08972e15
#
_cell.length_a   1.000
_cell.length_b   1.000
_cell.length_c   1.000
_cell.angle_alpha   90.00
_cell.angle_beta   90.00
_cell.angle_gamma   90.00
#
_symmetry.space_group_name_H-M   'P 1'
#
loop_
_entity.id
_entity.type
_entity.pdbx_description
1 polymer ?
#
loop_
_entity_poly.entity_id
_entity_poly.type
_entity_poly.pdbx_seq_one_letter_code
_entity_poly.pdbx_strand_id
1 'polypeptide(L)'
;MKTIGTVESLWRYPVKGMRGEELPEAFMGFSGFYGDRCYAIRDSAARRGFPYLNGNVQPEMLRCQPQFRHFEKSLKPPNLEEAASLAPGVNPTNSDADDFGLDVITAPEKTFSIDDPLLLETLGKDLRGEHNLSLVRSDRALTDCRPVSLISRQTIQQIQSELEIPIDKRRFRMNIYFNLDSQKGFGEDELINRRLRIGNKAEIMVLEPDPRCKAISLDPETGEHNPQILKKVAQLHEANAGVYCAVLVEGVLTIGDSISVV
;
A
#
# COMPACT_ATOMS: atom_id res chain seq x y z
N MET A 1 -17.50 6.93 21.55
CA MET A 1 -17.00 6.44 20.26
C MET A 1 -17.98 5.40 19.74
N LYS A 2 -18.26 5.41 18.44
CA LYS A 2 -19.13 4.43 17.79
C LYS A 2 -18.25 3.52 16.93
N THR A 3 -18.21 2.23 17.24
CA THR A 3 -17.57 1.24 16.38
C THR A 3 -18.33 1.13 15.06
N ILE A 4 -17.60 1.04 13.96
CA ILE A 4 -18.14 1.01 12.61
C ILE A 4 -17.63 -0.21 11.81
N GLY A 5 -16.68 -0.96 12.38
CA GLY A 5 -16.12 -2.13 11.71
C GLY A 5 -14.85 -2.64 12.39
N THR A 6 -14.18 -3.57 11.71
CA THR A 6 -12.95 -4.22 12.18
C THR A 6 -11.93 -4.37 11.06
N VAL A 7 -10.65 -4.32 11.41
CA VAL A 7 -9.54 -4.59 10.48
C VAL A 7 -9.63 -6.04 9.99
N GLU A 8 -9.71 -6.23 8.70
CA GLU A 8 -9.73 -7.57 8.06
C GLU A 8 -8.33 -8.04 7.70
N SER A 9 -7.53 -7.16 7.09
CA SER A 9 -6.13 -7.46 6.79
C SER A 9 -5.31 -6.19 6.66
N LEU A 10 -4.00 -6.30 6.92
CA LEU A 10 -3.01 -5.23 6.85
C LEU A 10 -1.99 -5.59 5.78
N TRP A 11 -1.67 -4.63 4.92
CA TRP A 11 -0.78 -4.85 3.79
C TRP A 11 0.26 -3.75 3.68
N ARG A 12 1.48 -4.14 3.36
CA ARG A 12 2.51 -3.19 2.92
C ARG A 12 3.13 -3.64 1.60
N TYR A 13 3.76 -2.72 0.93
CA TYR A 13 4.36 -2.88 -0.39
C TYR A 13 5.79 -2.38 -0.33
N PRO A 14 6.78 -3.19 0.10
CA PRO A 14 8.14 -2.72 0.37
C PRO A 14 8.77 -1.95 -0.78
N VAL A 15 8.51 -2.40 -2.02
CA VAL A 15 8.95 -1.74 -3.25
C VAL A 15 7.75 -1.23 -4.04
N LYS A 16 7.76 0.07 -4.35
CA LYS A 16 6.72 0.69 -5.17
C LYS A 16 6.56 -0.04 -6.50
N GLY A 17 5.33 -0.42 -6.84
CA GLY A 17 5.02 -1.13 -8.09
C GLY A 17 5.17 -2.66 -8.03
N MET A 18 5.83 -3.23 -7.02
CA MET A 18 5.97 -4.67 -6.85
C MET A 18 4.86 -5.26 -5.97
N ARG A 19 4.85 -6.59 -5.80
CA ARG A 19 3.92 -7.33 -4.96
C ARG A 19 3.98 -6.85 -3.51
N GLY A 20 2.83 -6.84 -2.85
CA GLY A 20 2.72 -6.57 -1.42
C GLY A 20 2.81 -7.83 -0.58
N GLU A 21 2.90 -7.63 0.73
CA GLU A 21 2.84 -8.68 1.74
C GLU A 21 1.75 -8.37 2.77
N GLU A 22 1.06 -9.41 3.21
CA GLU A 22 0.10 -9.32 4.29
C GLU A 22 0.83 -9.42 5.64
N LEU A 23 0.43 -8.57 6.59
CA LEU A 23 1.08 -8.47 7.88
C LEU A 23 0.12 -8.90 9.00
N PRO A 24 0.58 -9.64 10.01
CA PRO A 24 -0.23 -9.92 11.21
C PRO A 24 -0.44 -8.68 12.07
N GLU A 25 0.56 -7.82 12.11
CA GLU A 25 0.55 -6.50 12.76
C GLU A 25 1.35 -5.50 11.92
N ALA A 26 1.04 -4.20 12.05
CA ALA A 26 1.75 -3.14 11.37
C ALA A 26 1.89 -1.90 12.26
N PHE A 27 3.09 -1.34 12.35
CA PHE A 27 3.25 -0.01 12.92
C PHE A 27 2.87 1.05 11.89
N MET A 28 1.88 1.86 12.23
CA MET A 28 1.42 2.99 11.45
C MET A 28 2.04 4.27 12.00
N GLY A 29 3.03 4.80 11.29
CA GLY A 29 3.66 6.09 11.58
C GLY A 29 3.08 7.22 10.73
N PHE A 30 3.47 8.48 11.01
CA PHE A 30 2.99 9.65 10.27
C PHE A 30 3.27 9.60 8.76
N SER A 31 4.29 8.89 8.34
CA SER A 31 4.66 8.73 6.92
C SER A 31 4.10 7.48 6.26
N GLY A 32 3.27 6.68 6.95
CA GLY A 32 2.70 5.42 6.46
C GLY A 32 3.08 4.21 7.32
N PHE A 33 2.79 3.02 6.82
CA PHE A 33 3.21 1.79 7.48
C PHE A 33 4.73 1.65 7.44
N TYR A 34 5.30 1.16 8.53
CA TYR A 34 6.74 0.94 8.63
C TYR A 34 7.20 -0.06 7.57
N GLY A 35 8.21 0.33 6.79
CA GLY A 35 8.69 -0.47 5.66
C GLY A 35 7.80 -0.43 4.40
N ASP A 36 6.70 0.33 4.40
CA ASP A 36 5.85 0.46 3.21
C ASP A 36 6.49 1.41 2.20
N ARG A 37 6.61 0.95 0.94
CA ARG A 37 7.16 1.73 -0.20
C ARG A 37 8.46 2.46 0.15
N CYS A 38 9.32 1.79 0.95
CA CYS A 38 10.63 2.33 1.32
C CYS A 38 11.62 2.28 0.14
N TYR A 39 11.30 1.55 -0.92
CA TYR A 39 12.05 1.51 -2.17
C TYR A 39 11.16 1.81 -3.37
N ALA A 40 11.77 2.40 -4.39
CA ALA A 40 11.19 2.59 -5.71
C ALA A 40 12.28 2.51 -6.77
N ILE A 41 11.92 2.14 -7.99
CA ILE A 41 12.81 2.20 -9.15
C ILE A 41 12.44 3.45 -9.93
N ARG A 42 13.36 4.41 -9.97
CA ARG A 42 13.22 5.61 -10.78
C ARG A 42 13.48 5.27 -12.24
N ASP A 43 12.69 5.86 -13.13
CA ASP A 43 12.81 5.69 -14.57
C ASP A 43 12.91 7.05 -15.26
N SER A 44 13.96 7.28 -16.05
CA SER A 44 14.18 8.53 -16.77
C SER A 44 13.09 8.84 -17.81
N ALA A 45 12.43 7.81 -18.34
CA ALA A 45 11.34 7.93 -19.31
C ALA A 45 9.96 8.08 -18.67
N ALA A 46 9.88 8.00 -17.32
CA ALA A 46 8.61 8.10 -16.62
C ALA A 46 7.99 9.49 -16.74
N ARG A 47 6.65 9.52 -16.61
CA ARG A 47 5.88 10.75 -16.67
C ARG A 47 6.28 11.73 -15.56
N ARG A 48 6.42 13.01 -15.91
CA ARG A 48 6.68 14.09 -14.94
C ARG A 48 5.64 14.05 -13.80
N GLY A 49 6.12 14.07 -12.55
CA GLY A 49 5.30 13.95 -11.34
C GLY A 49 5.16 12.52 -10.80
N PHE A 50 5.41 11.50 -11.63
CA PHE A 50 5.44 10.09 -11.22
C PHE A 50 6.69 9.42 -11.78
N PRO A 51 7.89 9.72 -11.24
CA PRO A 51 9.16 9.36 -11.86
C PRO A 51 9.56 7.90 -11.64
N TYR A 52 8.61 7.02 -11.34
CA TYR A 52 8.89 5.66 -10.94
C TYR A 52 8.35 4.65 -11.96
N LEU A 53 9.16 3.62 -12.21
CA LEU A 53 8.71 2.41 -12.92
C LEU A 53 7.60 1.75 -12.10
N ASN A 54 6.57 1.27 -12.77
CA ASN A 54 5.40 0.65 -12.12
C ASN A 54 4.76 -0.39 -13.04
N GLY A 55 3.81 -1.16 -12.51
CA GLY A 55 3.12 -2.22 -13.24
C GLY A 55 2.35 -1.76 -14.50
N ASN A 56 2.03 -0.48 -14.66
CA ASN A 56 1.39 0.02 -15.88
C ASN A 56 2.34 0.05 -17.09
N VAL A 57 3.64 0.21 -16.82
CA VAL A 57 4.73 0.25 -17.82
C VAL A 57 5.41 -1.10 -17.90
N GLN A 58 5.69 -1.72 -16.75
CA GLN A 58 6.34 -3.03 -16.62
C GLN A 58 5.48 -3.98 -15.76
N PRO A 59 4.53 -4.73 -16.36
CA PRO A 59 3.65 -5.64 -15.63
C PRO A 59 4.37 -6.71 -14.81
N GLU A 60 5.56 -7.14 -15.25
CA GLU A 60 6.39 -8.11 -14.52
C GLU A 60 6.75 -7.65 -13.10
N MET A 61 6.75 -6.34 -12.83
CA MET A 61 6.95 -5.84 -11.47
C MET A 61 5.93 -6.37 -10.47
N LEU A 62 4.67 -6.58 -10.91
CA LEU A 62 3.61 -7.12 -10.04
C LEU A 62 3.88 -8.57 -9.62
N ARG A 63 4.72 -9.27 -10.39
CA ARG A 63 5.13 -10.66 -10.12
C ARG A 63 6.40 -10.72 -9.27
N CYS A 64 7.13 -9.62 -9.12
CA CYS A 64 8.28 -9.54 -8.25
C CYS A 64 7.85 -9.52 -6.78
N GLN A 65 8.41 -10.45 -5.97
CA GLN A 65 8.11 -10.58 -4.55
C GLN A 65 9.27 -10.02 -3.71
N PRO A 66 9.14 -8.81 -3.16
CA PRO A 66 10.08 -8.29 -2.18
C PRO A 66 9.97 -9.06 -0.86
N GLN A 67 11.09 -9.34 -0.23
CA GLN A 67 11.15 -10.00 1.08
C GLN A 67 12.22 -9.33 1.94
N PHE A 68 11.84 -8.80 3.11
CA PHE A 68 12.81 -8.28 4.07
C PHE A 68 13.68 -9.41 4.64
N ARG A 69 15.01 -9.21 4.66
CA ARG A 69 15.95 -10.17 5.23
C ARG A 69 15.75 -10.37 6.72
N HIS A 70 15.29 -9.32 7.41
CA HIS A 70 14.98 -9.31 8.84
C HIS A 70 13.53 -8.91 9.06
N PHE A 71 12.60 -9.81 8.72
CA PHE A 71 11.16 -9.57 8.76
C PHE A 71 10.70 -8.96 10.09
N GLU A 72 11.09 -9.55 11.23
CA GLU A 72 10.69 -9.07 12.56
C GLU A 72 11.13 -7.63 12.84
N LYS A 73 12.32 -7.26 12.41
CA LYS A 73 12.85 -5.90 12.57
C LYS A 73 12.16 -4.90 11.64
N SER A 74 11.58 -5.37 10.54
CA SER A 74 10.87 -4.54 9.58
C SER A 74 9.40 -4.28 9.93
N LEU A 75 8.87 -4.90 11.01
CA LEU A 75 7.49 -4.72 11.44
C LEU A 75 7.25 -3.41 12.18
N LYS A 76 8.22 -2.97 12.98
CA LYS A 76 8.12 -1.77 13.81
C LYS A 76 9.49 -1.14 14.07
N PRO A 77 9.55 0.18 14.30
CA PRO A 77 10.77 0.87 14.65
C PRO A 77 11.39 0.32 15.94
N PRO A 78 12.74 0.24 16.03
CA PRO A 78 13.42 -0.29 17.21
C PRO A 78 13.27 0.59 18.45
N ASN A 79 12.98 1.89 18.28
CA ASN A 79 12.88 2.87 19.36
C ASN A 79 11.44 3.22 19.77
N LEU A 80 10.46 2.34 19.52
CA LEU A 80 9.04 2.61 19.87
C LEU A 80 8.80 2.90 21.35
N GLU A 81 9.45 2.16 22.25
CA GLU A 81 9.31 2.36 23.69
C GLU A 81 9.89 3.71 24.11
N GLU A 82 11.05 4.07 23.59
CA GLU A 82 11.66 5.38 23.83
C GLU A 82 10.76 6.50 23.29
N ALA A 83 10.33 6.41 22.04
CA ALA A 83 9.45 7.40 21.40
C ALA A 83 8.13 7.57 22.16
N ALA A 84 7.56 6.50 22.74
CA ALA A 84 6.34 6.56 23.54
C ALA A 84 6.54 7.29 24.89
N SER A 85 7.76 7.36 25.40
CA SER A 85 8.08 8.08 26.65
C SER A 85 8.26 9.59 26.45
N LEU A 86 8.41 10.05 25.23
CA LEU A 86 8.66 11.45 24.89
C LEU A 86 7.37 12.19 24.54
N ALA A 87 7.42 13.52 24.63
CA ALA A 87 6.31 14.35 24.18
C ALA A 87 6.07 14.16 22.65
N PRO A 88 4.82 14.16 22.17
CA PRO A 88 4.51 14.02 20.76
C PRO A 88 5.30 15.00 19.88
N GLY A 89 5.95 14.49 18.84
CA GLY A 89 6.73 15.29 17.90
C GLY A 89 8.15 15.64 18.33
N VAL A 90 8.57 15.23 19.53
CA VAL A 90 9.94 15.52 20.02
C VAL A 90 10.97 14.53 19.49
N ASN A 91 10.59 13.27 19.34
CA ASN A 91 11.48 12.25 18.82
C ASN A 91 10.70 11.33 17.86
N PRO A 92 10.89 11.52 16.54
CA PRO A 92 10.29 10.63 15.58
C PRO A 92 10.89 9.23 15.73
N THR A 93 10.09 8.23 15.41
CA THR A 93 10.56 6.85 15.32
C THR A 93 11.63 6.73 14.24
N ASN A 94 12.71 6.03 14.56
CA ASN A 94 13.83 5.83 13.66
C ASN A 94 13.73 4.48 12.97
N SER A 95 14.18 4.44 11.70
CA SER A 95 14.52 3.20 11.00
C SER A 95 16.03 3.04 10.92
N ASP A 96 16.54 1.86 11.23
CA ASP A 96 17.91 1.52 10.86
C ASP A 96 17.95 1.17 9.37
N ALA A 97 19.01 1.64 8.69
CA ALA A 97 19.19 1.32 7.28
C ALA A 97 19.25 -0.18 7.01
N ASP A 98 19.87 -0.94 7.91
CA ASP A 98 20.07 -2.38 7.80
C ASP A 98 18.76 -3.17 8.06
N ASP A 99 17.80 -2.60 8.79
CA ASP A 99 16.51 -3.23 9.06
C ASP A 99 15.65 -3.37 7.79
N PHE A 100 15.90 -2.55 6.79
CA PHE A 100 15.21 -2.56 5.50
C PHE A 100 15.99 -3.25 4.37
N GLY A 101 17.05 -3.99 4.67
CA GLY A 101 17.67 -4.85 3.70
C GLY A 101 16.66 -5.86 3.15
N LEU A 102 16.47 -5.92 1.82
CA LEU A 102 15.53 -6.84 1.23
C LEU A 102 16.05 -7.50 -0.03
N ASP A 103 15.53 -8.68 -0.32
CA ASP A 103 15.73 -9.41 -1.55
C ASP A 103 14.45 -9.37 -2.40
N VAL A 104 14.60 -9.44 -3.70
CA VAL A 104 13.50 -9.48 -4.67
C VAL A 104 13.55 -10.79 -5.42
N ILE A 105 12.47 -11.58 -5.31
CA ILE A 105 12.28 -12.79 -6.10
C ILE A 105 11.51 -12.42 -7.36
N THR A 106 12.10 -12.64 -8.52
CA THR A 106 11.49 -12.37 -9.83
C THR A 106 10.82 -13.62 -10.42
N ALA A 107 10.05 -13.46 -11.49
CA ALA A 107 9.58 -14.57 -12.30
C ALA A 107 10.35 -14.62 -13.66
N PRO A 108 11.00 -15.73 -14.07
CA PRO A 108 11.16 -16.98 -13.31
C PRO A 108 12.01 -16.80 -12.06
N GLU A 109 11.90 -17.69 -11.09
CA GLU A 109 12.50 -17.57 -9.75
C GLU A 109 14.00 -17.33 -9.78
N LYS A 110 14.37 -16.04 -9.67
CA LYS A 110 15.72 -15.57 -9.41
C LYS A 110 15.65 -14.61 -8.25
N THR A 111 16.56 -14.73 -7.32
CA THR A 111 16.65 -13.84 -6.17
C THR A 111 17.79 -12.85 -6.38
N PHE A 112 17.47 -11.57 -6.22
CA PHE A 112 18.44 -10.47 -6.27
C PHE A 112 18.36 -9.69 -4.97
N SER A 113 19.51 -9.17 -4.50
CA SER A 113 19.46 -8.07 -3.55
C SER A 113 18.77 -6.86 -4.19
N ILE A 114 18.05 -6.07 -3.39
CA ILE A 114 17.37 -4.87 -3.92
C ILE A 114 18.34 -3.88 -4.59
N ASP A 115 19.58 -3.85 -4.14
CA ASP A 115 20.66 -2.99 -4.65
C ASP A 115 21.53 -3.65 -5.73
N ASP A 116 21.21 -4.90 -6.13
CA ASP A 116 21.92 -5.57 -7.22
C ASP A 116 21.60 -4.90 -8.58
N PRO A 117 22.61 -4.40 -9.31
CA PRO A 117 22.40 -3.81 -10.64
C PRO A 117 21.70 -4.75 -11.64
N LEU A 118 21.90 -6.07 -11.50
CA LEU A 118 21.25 -7.06 -12.36
C LEU A 118 19.73 -7.10 -12.21
N LEU A 119 19.19 -6.68 -11.05
CA LEU A 119 17.74 -6.51 -10.88
C LEU A 119 17.22 -5.43 -11.82
N LEU A 120 17.88 -4.27 -11.87
CA LEU A 120 17.48 -3.16 -12.74
C LEU A 120 17.61 -3.54 -14.22
N GLU A 121 18.67 -4.24 -14.60
CA GLU A 121 18.85 -4.77 -15.96
C GLU A 121 17.71 -5.74 -16.33
N THR A 122 17.37 -6.66 -15.41
CA THR A 122 16.28 -7.63 -15.60
C THR A 122 14.94 -6.94 -15.80
N LEU A 123 14.61 -5.93 -15.00
CA LEU A 123 13.36 -5.18 -15.11
C LEU A 123 13.32 -4.25 -16.34
N GLY A 124 14.48 -3.80 -16.81
CA GLY A 124 14.60 -2.96 -17.99
C GLY A 124 14.53 -3.70 -19.33
N LYS A 125 14.76 -5.02 -19.34
CA LYS A 125 15.02 -5.81 -20.54
C LYS A 125 13.94 -5.70 -21.63
N ASP A 126 12.66 -5.65 -21.21
CA ASP A 126 11.52 -5.66 -22.15
C ASP A 126 10.85 -4.28 -22.29
N LEU A 127 11.45 -3.24 -21.71
CA LEU A 127 10.98 -1.88 -21.87
C LEU A 127 11.26 -1.35 -23.27
N ARG A 128 10.28 -0.66 -23.85
CA ARG A 128 10.41 -0.06 -25.18
C ARG A 128 10.92 1.37 -25.06
N GLY A 129 11.99 1.67 -25.77
CA GLY A 129 12.61 2.99 -25.78
C GLY A 129 13.86 3.04 -24.88
N GLU A 130 14.34 4.25 -24.62
CA GLU A 130 15.50 4.48 -23.79
C GLU A 130 15.06 4.73 -22.35
N HIS A 131 15.43 3.83 -21.45
CA HIS A 131 15.14 3.88 -20.03
C HIS A 131 16.44 3.84 -19.22
N ASN A 132 16.61 4.79 -18.31
CA ASN A 132 17.68 4.76 -17.34
C ASN A 132 17.06 4.52 -15.97
N LEU A 133 17.23 3.30 -15.45
CA LEU A 133 16.67 2.86 -14.19
C LEU A 133 17.66 3.09 -13.06
N SER A 134 17.18 3.55 -11.92
CA SER A 134 17.97 3.70 -10.69
C SER A 134 17.14 3.39 -9.45
N LEU A 135 17.79 2.80 -8.44
CA LEU A 135 17.14 2.52 -7.16
C LEU A 135 17.04 3.82 -6.35
N VAL A 136 15.87 4.00 -5.73
CA VAL A 136 15.62 5.07 -4.75
C VAL A 136 15.21 4.41 -3.44
N ARG A 137 15.82 4.81 -2.34
CA ARG A 137 15.42 4.46 -0.97
C ARG A 137 14.90 5.70 -0.25
N SER A 138 13.89 5.52 0.59
CA SER A 138 13.34 6.58 1.43
C SER A 138 12.90 6.00 2.78
N ASP A 139 13.14 6.73 3.85
CA ASP A 139 12.61 6.41 5.19
C ASP A 139 11.14 6.84 5.34
N ARG A 140 10.61 7.53 4.33
CA ARG A 140 9.18 7.86 4.22
C ARG A 140 8.58 7.07 3.09
N ALA A 141 7.38 6.54 3.29
CA ALA A 141 6.69 5.79 2.26
C ALA A 141 6.54 6.62 0.96
N LEU A 142 7.08 6.08 -0.14
CA LEU A 142 6.99 6.69 -1.49
C LEU A 142 5.59 6.45 -2.08
N THR A 143 4.54 6.84 -1.35
CA THR A 143 3.14 6.72 -1.77
C THR A 143 2.82 7.69 -2.92
N ASP A 144 1.70 7.46 -3.61
CA ASP A 144 1.29 8.34 -4.71
C ASP A 144 0.64 9.63 -4.20
N CYS A 145 -0.09 9.56 -3.08
CA CYS A 145 -0.84 10.69 -2.54
C CYS A 145 -0.73 10.81 -1.02
N ARG A 146 -1.27 9.85 -0.27
CA ARG A 146 -1.34 9.91 1.19
C ARG A 146 -0.62 8.73 1.85
N PRO A 147 -0.23 8.87 3.14
CA PRO A 147 0.55 7.84 3.83
C PRO A 147 -0.19 6.51 4.01
N VAL A 148 -1.52 6.53 4.15
CA VAL A 148 -2.32 5.34 4.41
C VAL A 148 -3.56 5.33 3.52
N SER A 149 -3.93 4.15 3.04
CA SER A 149 -5.15 3.92 2.27
C SER A 149 -6.00 2.82 2.90
N LEU A 150 -7.32 2.97 2.80
CA LEU A 150 -8.32 2.13 3.47
C LEU A 150 -9.45 1.79 2.48
N ILE A 151 -9.88 0.52 2.43
CA ILE A 151 -11.05 0.08 1.64
C ILE A 151 -11.85 -0.97 2.40
N SER A 152 -13.17 -0.90 2.30
CA SER A 152 -14.04 -1.92 2.89
C SER A 152 -14.16 -3.15 1.99
N ARG A 153 -14.36 -4.31 2.61
CA ARG A 153 -14.70 -5.53 1.87
C ARG A 153 -16.00 -5.39 1.10
N GLN A 154 -16.95 -4.63 1.65
CA GLN A 154 -18.25 -4.38 1.03
C GLN A 154 -18.09 -3.63 -0.31
N THR A 155 -17.17 -2.69 -0.41
CA THR A 155 -16.85 -2.00 -1.67
C THR A 155 -16.29 -2.96 -2.71
N ILE A 156 -15.37 -3.84 -2.33
CA ILE A 156 -14.82 -4.85 -3.24
C ILE A 156 -15.91 -5.83 -3.71
N GLN A 157 -16.78 -6.27 -2.80
CA GLN A 157 -17.90 -7.15 -3.10
C GLN A 157 -18.92 -6.50 -4.03
N GLN A 158 -19.20 -5.21 -3.86
CA GLN A 158 -20.08 -4.46 -4.76
C GLN A 158 -19.48 -4.38 -6.18
N ILE A 159 -18.20 -4.02 -6.31
CA ILE A 159 -17.51 -3.97 -7.61
C ILE A 159 -17.52 -5.36 -8.27
N GLN A 160 -17.30 -6.42 -7.49
CA GLN A 160 -17.37 -7.81 -7.97
C GLN A 160 -18.76 -8.14 -8.51
N SER A 161 -19.82 -7.78 -7.77
CA SER A 161 -21.20 -8.01 -8.20
C SER A 161 -21.55 -7.24 -9.48
N GLU A 162 -21.11 -5.99 -9.61
CA GLU A 162 -21.35 -5.14 -10.78
C GLU A 162 -20.62 -5.65 -12.04
N LEU A 163 -19.48 -6.30 -11.85
CA LEU A 163 -18.68 -6.89 -12.93
C LEU A 163 -19.08 -8.34 -13.25
N GLU A 164 -19.77 -9.01 -12.33
CA GLU A 164 -20.10 -10.47 -12.39
C GLU A 164 -18.86 -11.37 -12.53
N ILE A 165 -17.70 -10.89 -12.03
CA ILE A 165 -16.45 -11.65 -12.00
C ILE A 165 -15.79 -11.54 -10.63
N PRO A 166 -15.02 -12.54 -10.17
CA PRO A 166 -14.27 -12.43 -8.93
C PRO A 166 -13.20 -11.33 -9.03
N ILE A 167 -13.07 -10.55 -7.97
CA ILE A 167 -12.09 -9.46 -7.86
C ILE A 167 -11.13 -9.76 -6.71
N ASP A 168 -9.86 -9.90 -7.03
CA ASP A 168 -8.81 -9.99 -6.04
C ASP A 168 -8.59 -8.62 -5.37
N LYS A 169 -8.73 -8.56 -4.04
CA LYS A 169 -8.56 -7.32 -3.26
C LYS A 169 -7.19 -6.68 -3.47
N ARG A 170 -6.14 -7.46 -3.73
CA ARG A 170 -4.78 -6.98 -3.94
C ARG A 170 -4.62 -6.02 -5.13
N ARG A 171 -5.57 -6.01 -6.07
CA ARG A 171 -5.62 -5.04 -7.19
C ARG A 171 -5.70 -3.60 -6.70
N PHE A 172 -6.34 -3.37 -5.56
CA PHE A 172 -6.52 -2.04 -4.99
C PHE A 172 -5.28 -1.53 -4.25
N ARG A 173 -4.34 -2.41 -3.85
CA ARG A 173 -3.07 -2.07 -3.22
C ARG A 173 -3.21 -1.18 -1.99
N MET A 174 -4.21 -1.48 -1.15
CA MET A 174 -4.49 -0.75 0.08
C MET A 174 -3.62 -1.20 1.25
N ASN A 175 -3.44 -0.31 2.22
CA ASN A 175 -2.77 -0.66 3.47
C ASN A 175 -3.70 -1.37 4.45
N ILE A 176 -4.97 -0.93 4.52
CA ILE A 176 -5.97 -1.48 5.44
C ILE A 176 -7.19 -1.94 4.65
N TYR A 177 -7.49 -3.22 4.74
CA TYR A 177 -8.79 -3.78 4.35
C TYR A 177 -9.60 -4.00 5.62
N PHE A 178 -10.88 -3.64 5.60
CA PHE A 178 -11.70 -3.74 6.79
C PHE A 178 -13.12 -4.23 6.49
N ASN A 179 -13.74 -4.84 7.48
CA ASN A 179 -15.15 -5.17 7.45
C ASN A 179 -15.92 -3.97 8.01
N LEU A 180 -16.77 -3.37 7.20
CA LEU A 180 -17.67 -2.32 7.64
C LEU A 180 -18.95 -2.98 8.20
N ASP A 181 -19.45 -2.49 9.33
CA ASP A 181 -20.70 -3.03 9.94
C ASP A 181 -21.91 -2.79 9.01
N SER A 182 -21.86 -1.74 8.22
CA SER A 182 -22.82 -1.51 7.14
C SER A 182 -22.61 -2.50 6.00
N GLN A 183 -23.68 -3.06 5.47
CA GLN A 183 -23.61 -3.98 4.31
C GLN A 183 -23.50 -3.24 2.97
N LYS A 184 -23.44 -1.92 2.98
CA LYS A 184 -23.37 -1.09 1.77
C LYS A 184 -21.94 -0.95 1.31
N GLY A 185 -21.68 -1.23 0.03
CA GLY A 185 -20.40 -0.88 -0.59
C GLY A 185 -20.24 0.65 -0.71
N PHE A 186 -19.00 1.11 -0.78
CA PHE A 186 -18.63 2.53 -0.76
C PHE A 186 -19.10 3.26 0.51
N GLY A 187 -19.36 2.51 1.59
CA GLY A 187 -19.72 3.09 2.88
C GLY A 187 -18.57 3.85 3.54
N GLU A 188 -17.32 3.57 3.17
CA GLU A 188 -16.15 4.32 3.60
C GLU A 188 -16.14 5.77 3.09
N ASP A 189 -16.84 6.10 2.02
CA ASP A 189 -16.96 7.49 1.51
C ASP A 189 -17.70 8.39 2.50
N GLU A 190 -18.62 7.82 3.30
CA GLU A 190 -19.34 8.53 4.36
C GLU A 190 -18.42 8.89 5.55
N LEU A 191 -17.21 8.32 5.59
CA LEU A 191 -16.20 8.59 6.62
C LEU A 191 -15.29 9.76 6.25
N ILE A 192 -15.40 10.34 5.06
CA ILE A 192 -14.57 11.49 4.66
C ILE A 192 -14.78 12.65 5.64
N ASN A 193 -13.68 13.27 6.06
CA ASN A 193 -13.60 14.26 7.12
C ASN A 193 -13.97 13.73 8.52
N ARG A 194 -13.90 12.40 8.72
CA ARG A 194 -14.04 11.79 10.05
C ARG A 194 -12.70 11.34 10.58
N ARG A 195 -12.54 11.53 11.88
CA ARG A 195 -11.44 10.96 12.66
C ARG A 195 -11.82 9.56 13.10
N LEU A 196 -10.96 8.60 12.79
CA LEU A 196 -11.15 7.21 13.17
C LEU A 196 -10.05 6.78 14.13
N ARG A 197 -10.43 6.03 15.16
CA ARG A 197 -9.50 5.29 16.00
C ARG A 197 -9.49 3.83 15.55
N ILE A 198 -8.31 3.26 15.43
CA ILE A 198 -8.08 1.85 15.09
C ILE A 198 -7.37 1.19 16.26
N GLY A 199 -7.97 0.13 16.80
CA GLY A 199 -7.47 -0.52 18.01
C GLY A 199 -7.43 0.43 19.21
N ASN A 200 -6.37 0.31 20.01
CA ASN A 200 -6.31 0.99 21.30
C ASN A 200 -5.78 2.43 21.21
N LYS A 201 -4.95 2.75 20.19
CA LYS A 201 -4.18 4.01 20.19
C LYS A 201 -4.20 4.74 18.86
N ALA A 202 -4.03 4.02 17.74
CA ALA A 202 -3.78 4.63 16.45
C ALA A 202 -4.99 5.44 15.96
N GLU A 203 -4.75 6.60 15.34
CA GLU A 203 -5.83 7.44 14.83
C GLU A 203 -5.47 8.02 13.45
N ILE A 204 -6.47 8.04 12.59
CA ILE A 204 -6.38 8.57 11.24
C ILE A 204 -7.49 9.60 11.00
N MET A 205 -7.23 10.51 10.07
CA MET A 205 -8.25 11.35 9.45
C MET A 205 -8.50 10.84 8.04
N VAL A 206 -9.73 10.50 7.72
CA VAL A 206 -10.12 10.19 6.34
C VAL A 206 -10.24 11.51 5.57
N LEU A 207 -9.49 11.64 4.47
CA LEU A 207 -9.33 12.91 3.79
C LEU A 207 -10.15 13.00 2.50
N GLU A 208 -10.05 11.98 1.65
CA GLU A 208 -10.56 12.04 0.29
C GLU A 208 -10.75 10.63 -0.29
N PRO A 209 -11.59 10.45 -1.33
CA PRO A 209 -11.65 9.20 -2.07
C PRO A 209 -10.30 8.86 -2.69
N ASP A 210 -10.03 7.56 -2.88
CA ASP A 210 -8.83 7.09 -3.59
C ASP A 210 -9.13 6.93 -5.09
N PRO A 211 -8.62 7.83 -5.95
CA PRO A 211 -8.85 7.74 -7.39
C PRO A 211 -8.06 6.57 -7.99
N ARG A 212 -8.75 5.72 -8.71
CA ARG A 212 -8.20 4.50 -9.29
C ARG A 212 -7.63 4.74 -10.68
N CYS A 213 -6.50 4.15 -10.94
CA CYS A 213 -5.84 4.18 -12.23
C CYS A 213 -5.81 2.79 -12.88
N LYS A 214 -5.17 2.66 -14.04
CA LYS A 214 -5.01 1.40 -14.77
C LYS A 214 -4.49 0.24 -13.88
N ALA A 215 -3.78 0.53 -12.79
CA ALA A 215 -3.22 -0.50 -11.92
C ALA A 215 -4.26 -1.50 -11.38
N ILE A 216 -5.50 -1.07 -11.08
CA ILE A 216 -6.55 -2.00 -10.61
C ILE A 216 -6.98 -3.01 -11.67
N SER A 217 -6.73 -2.72 -12.95
CA SER A 217 -7.03 -3.62 -14.06
C SER A 217 -5.96 -4.69 -14.29
N LEU A 218 -4.82 -4.60 -13.61
CA LEU A 218 -3.75 -5.59 -13.71
C LEU A 218 -3.97 -6.70 -12.69
N ASP A 219 -3.84 -7.94 -13.12
CA ASP A 219 -3.88 -9.08 -12.22
C ASP A 219 -2.62 -9.13 -11.35
N PRO A 220 -2.75 -9.25 -10.02
CA PRO A 220 -1.60 -9.21 -9.11
C PRO A 220 -0.71 -10.46 -9.19
N GLU A 221 -1.18 -11.58 -9.78
CA GLU A 221 -0.40 -12.79 -9.96
C GLU A 221 0.22 -12.88 -11.35
N THR A 222 -0.57 -12.55 -12.40
CA THR A 222 -0.17 -12.77 -13.79
C THR A 222 0.29 -11.50 -14.49
N GLY A 223 -0.11 -10.32 -14.00
CA GLY A 223 0.07 -9.04 -14.68
C GLY A 223 -0.91 -8.83 -15.84
N GLU A 224 -1.82 -9.77 -16.11
CA GLU A 224 -2.81 -9.65 -17.18
C GLU A 224 -3.74 -8.46 -16.98
N HIS A 225 -4.03 -7.77 -18.08
CA HIS A 225 -4.82 -6.55 -18.08
C HIS A 225 -6.29 -6.83 -18.40
N ASN A 226 -7.18 -6.56 -17.45
CA ASN A 226 -8.64 -6.55 -17.66
C ASN A 226 -9.17 -5.11 -17.57
N PRO A 227 -9.34 -4.40 -18.70
CA PRO A 227 -9.77 -3.01 -18.72
C PRO A 227 -11.20 -2.79 -18.24
N GLN A 228 -12.03 -3.85 -18.15
CA GLN A 228 -13.42 -3.73 -17.71
C GLN A 228 -13.50 -3.29 -16.25
N ILE A 229 -12.50 -3.62 -15.43
CA ILE A 229 -12.48 -3.29 -14.00
C ILE A 229 -12.42 -1.76 -13.83
N LEU A 230 -11.41 -1.09 -14.37
CA LEU A 230 -11.33 0.38 -14.28
C LEU A 230 -12.51 1.06 -14.98
N LYS A 231 -12.93 0.54 -16.14
CA LYS A 231 -14.06 1.10 -16.89
C LYS A 231 -15.35 1.09 -16.04
N LYS A 232 -15.64 -0.01 -15.35
CA LYS A 232 -16.81 -0.15 -14.49
C LYS A 232 -16.73 0.81 -13.29
N VAL A 233 -15.60 0.85 -12.59
CA VAL A 233 -15.37 1.77 -11.46
C VAL A 233 -15.48 3.23 -11.91
N ALA A 234 -14.96 3.57 -13.10
CA ALA A 234 -15.09 4.93 -13.64
C ALA A 234 -16.54 5.30 -13.99
N GLN A 235 -17.31 4.37 -14.52
CA GLN A 235 -18.69 4.62 -14.93
C GLN A 235 -19.66 4.75 -13.74
N LEU A 236 -19.50 3.93 -12.70
CA LEU A 236 -20.43 3.83 -11.59
C LEU A 236 -19.99 4.57 -10.33
N HIS A 237 -18.68 4.81 -10.17
CA HIS A 237 -18.07 5.31 -8.93
C HIS A 237 -17.03 6.42 -9.19
N GLU A 238 -17.19 7.19 -10.28
CA GLU A 238 -16.33 8.35 -10.60
C GLU A 238 -14.82 8.02 -10.59
N ALA A 239 -14.47 6.77 -10.95
CA ALA A 239 -13.12 6.22 -10.88
C ALA A 239 -12.53 6.16 -9.46
N ASN A 240 -13.34 6.17 -8.40
CA ASN A 240 -12.89 6.06 -7.01
C ASN A 240 -13.23 4.68 -6.42
N ALA A 241 -12.38 4.18 -5.53
CA ALA A 241 -12.66 3.01 -4.68
C ALA A 241 -11.73 3.00 -3.47
N GLY A 242 -12.30 3.08 -2.26
CA GLY A 242 -11.57 3.28 -1.01
C GLY A 242 -11.22 4.75 -0.77
N VAL A 243 -10.51 5.00 0.31
CA VAL A 243 -10.21 6.35 0.80
C VAL A 243 -8.75 6.50 1.21
N TYR A 244 -8.25 7.71 1.09
CA TYR A 244 -6.94 8.13 1.57
C TYR A 244 -7.03 8.78 2.94
N CYS A 245 -6.02 8.50 3.78
CA CYS A 245 -6.00 8.94 5.16
C CYS A 245 -4.66 9.59 5.54
N ALA A 246 -4.73 10.56 6.45
CA ALA A 246 -3.58 11.06 7.19
C ALA A 246 -3.53 10.41 8.57
N VAL A 247 -2.34 10.15 9.07
CA VAL A 247 -2.13 9.63 10.43
C VAL A 247 -2.11 10.80 11.40
N LEU A 248 -2.95 10.73 12.44
CA LEU A 248 -3.02 11.72 13.52
C LEU A 248 -2.31 11.24 14.77
N VAL A 249 -2.38 9.95 15.06
CA VAL A 249 -1.72 9.31 16.20
C VAL A 249 -1.12 8.00 15.72
N GLU A 250 0.16 7.85 15.92
CA GLU A 250 0.91 6.64 15.58
C GLU A 250 0.54 5.47 16.51
N GLY A 251 0.60 4.26 15.98
CA GLY A 251 0.34 3.07 16.79
C GLY A 251 0.52 1.78 16.01
N VAL A 252 0.53 0.68 16.74
CA VAL A 252 0.50 -0.67 16.16
C VAL A 252 -0.94 -1.06 15.92
N LEU A 253 -1.22 -1.56 14.73
CA LEU A 253 -2.49 -2.13 14.32
C LEU A 253 -2.37 -3.65 14.21
N THR A 254 -3.43 -4.35 14.56
CA THR A 254 -3.53 -5.82 14.47
C THR A 254 -4.78 -6.21 13.70
N ILE A 255 -4.75 -7.36 13.04
CA ILE A 255 -5.96 -7.95 12.43
C ILE A 255 -7.01 -8.18 13.52
N GLY A 256 -8.25 -7.77 13.27
CA GLY A 256 -9.35 -7.82 14.24
C GLY A 256 -9.52 -6.55 15.09
N ASP A 257 -8.61 -5.60 15.03
CA ASP A 257 -8.77 -4.32 15.72
C ASP A 257 -10.08 -3.62 15.33
N SER A 258 -10.77 -3.08 16.33
CA SER A 258 -11.97 -2.29 16.09
C SER A 258 -11.65 -0.95 15.45
N ILE A 259 -12.51 -0.50 14.54
CA ILE A 259 -12.46 0.84 13.94
C ILE A 259 -13.66 1.62 14.47
N SER A 260 -13.40 2.78 15.08
CA SER A 260 -14.42 3.61 15.69
C SER A 260 -14.30 5.07 15.25
N VAL A 261 -15.45 5.74 15.08
CA VAL A 261 -15.51 7.20 14.87
C VAL A 261 -15.29 7.88 16.21
N VAL A 262 -14.34 8.84 16.22
CA VAL A 262 -13.99 9.66 17.40
C VAL A 262 -14.79 10.95 17.44
#